data_8209328ce2fd9b611e3d0e770b0d3ca8
#
_entry.id   8209328ce2fd9b611e3d0e770b0d3ca8
#
_cell.length_a   1.000
_cell.length_b   1.000
_cell.length_c   1.000
_cell.angle_alpha   90.00
_cell.angle_beta   90.00
_cell.angle_gamma   90.00
#
_symmetry.space_group_name_H-M   'P 1'
#
loop_
_entity.id
_entity.type
_entity.pdbx_description
1 polymer ?
#
loop_
_entity_poly.entity_id
_entity_poly.type
_entity_poly.pdbx_seq_one_letter_code
_entity_poly.pdbx_strand_id
1 'polypeptide(L)'
;ELNQIIASQDLEIVVAAMVGIAGLKPVFQAIKHGKHILLANKESYVVAGEILNNLSKKTGATIFPIDSEHSAIHQCLMGVKNEESISRLILTGSGGPFLNRDINDFKNITPKEATAHPIWNMGDKISVDSSTMMNKCLEIIEAKWLFGFDDIDVLIHPEGIIHSLIEFKDKSLIAQLSIPDMKIPIAYGLGFP
;
A
#
# COMPACT_ATOMS: atom_id res chain seq x y z
N GLU A 1 20.51 -13.25 12.56
CA GLU A 1 19.94 -14.28 11.65
C GLU A 1 19.20 -13.65 10.47
N LEU A 2 18.07 -12.93 10.67
CA LEU A 2 17.27 -12.35 9.58
C LEU A 2 18.12 -11.49 8.62
N ASN A 3 18.93 -10.58 9.14
CA ASN A 3 19.79 -9.72 8.32
C ASN A 3 20.84 -10.50 7.51
N GLN A 4 21.29 -11.66 8.01
CA GLN A 4 22.22 -12.52 7.29
C GLN A 4 21.54 -13.25 6.14
N ILE A 5 20.29 -13.69 6.35
CA ILE A 5 19.47 -14.28 5.29
C ILE A 5 19.21 -13.25 4.18
N ILE A 6 18.79 -12.05 4.54
CA ILE A 6 18.53 -10.96 3.58
C ILE A 6 19.79 -10.59 2.78
N ALA A 7 20.97 -10.68 3.39
CA ALA A 7 22.25 -10.38 2.74
C ALA A 7 22.77 -11.51 1.84
N SER A 8 22.15 -12.70 1.86
CA SER A 8 22.57 -13.84 1.01
C SER A 8 22.48 -13.47 -0.48
N GLN A 9 23.47 -13.90 -1.25
CA GLN A 9 23.48 -13.71 -2.71
C GLN A 9 22.42 -14.57 -3.42
N ASP A 10 22.04 -15.70 -2.83
CA ASP A 10 21.04 -16.62 -3.40
C ASP A 10 19.60 -16.12 -3.22
N LEU A 11 19.40 -15.06 -2.41
CA LEU A 11 18.09 -14.45 -2.19
C LEU A 11 17.90 -13.27 -3.15
N GLU A 12 16.94 -13.37 -4.04
CA GLU A 12 16.60 -12.32 -5.02
C GLU A 12 15.42 -11.47 -4.56
N ILE A 13 14.39 -12.11 -4.03
CA ILE A 13 13.10 -11.47 -3.68
C ILE A 13 12.88 -11.48 -2.17
N VAL A 14 12.46 -10.37 -1.62
CA VAL A 14 12.06 -10.22 -0.22
C VAL A 14 10.60 -9.77 -0.13
N VAL A 15 9.73 -10.60 0.44
CA VAL A 15 8.36 -10.19 0.77
C VAL A 15 8.37 -9.51 2.14
N ALA A 16 8.20 -8.19 2.13
CA ALA A 16 8.25 -7.35 3.33
C ALA A 16 6.84 -7.18 3.93
N ALA A 17 6.40 -8.16 4.70
CA ALA A 17 5.04 -8.21 5.28
C ALA A 17 5.01 -8.18 6.81
N MET A 18 6.09 -7.73 7.46
CA MET A 18 6.10 -7.54 8.91
C MET A 18 5.22 -6.35 9.31
N VAL A 19 4.48 -6.50 10.40
CA VAL A 19 3.53 -5.47 10.87
C VAL A 19 4.28 -4.34 11.59
N GLY A 20 3.89 -3.11 11.32
CA GLY A 20 4.36 -1.91 12.03
C GLY A 20 5.82 -1.57 11.75
N ILE A 21 6.40 -0.78 12.64
CA ILE A 21 7.79 -0.27 12.51
C ILE A 21 8.86 -1.36 12.54
N ALA A 22 8.52 -2.57 13.01
CA ALA A 22 9.44 -3.71 13.01
C ALA A 22 9.89 -4.10 11.60
N GLY A 23 9.08 -3.80 10.57
CA GLY A 23 9.41 -4.02 9.17
C GLY A 23 10.49 -3.10 8.61
N LEU A 24 10.72 -1.92 9.20
CA LEU A 24 11.66 -0.92 8.67
C LEU A 24 13.08 -1.46 8.51
N LYS A 25 13.62 -2.11 9.53
CA LYS A 25 15.00 -2.62 9.49
C LYS A 25 15.20 -3.72 8.45
N PRO A 26 14.33 -4.73 8.32
CA PRO A 26 14.37 -5.70 7.22
C PRO A 26 14.27 -5.06 5.83
N VAL A 27 13.34 -4.11 5.63
CA VAL A 27 13.18 -3.37 4.36
C VAL A 27 14.46 -2.61 4.02
N PHE A 28 15.01 -1.87 4.97
CA PHE A 28 16.27 -1.15 4.79
C PHE A 28 17.42 -2.10 4.39
N GLN A 29 17.54 -3.26 5.05
CA GLN A 29 18.56 -4.25 4.72
C GLN A 29 18.34 -4.85 3.31
N ALA A 30 17.11 -5.15 2.94
CA ALA A 30 16.80 -5.66 1.61
C ALA A 30 17.20 -4.64 0.52
N ILE A 31 16.86 -3.37 0.70
CA ILE A 31 17.25 -2.29 -0.22
C ILE A 31 18.76 -2.14 -0.26
N LYS A 32 19.45 -2.16 0.90
CA LYS A 32 20.91 -2.05 0.98
C LYS A 32 21.63 -3.14 0.18
N HIS A 33 21.04 -4.33 0.10
CA HIS A 33 21.61 -5.46 -0.64
C HIS A 33 21.05 -5.62 -2.06
N GLY A 34 20.38 -4.57 -2.61
CA GLY A 34 19.95 -4.55 -3.99
C GLY A 34 18.85 -5.55 -4.35
N LYS A 35 18.02 -5.96 -3.36
CA LYS A 35 17.00 -6.97 -3.56
C LYS A 35 15.77 -6.42 -4.28
N HIS A 36 14.97 -7.33 -4.87
CA HIS A 36 13.63 -7.03 -5.30
C HIS A 36 12.67 -7.18 -4.10
N ILE A 37 12.02 -6.09 -3.71
CA ILE A 37 11.19 -6.04 -2.51
C ILE A 37 9.71 -5.97 -2.90
N LEU A 38 8.93 -6.98 -2.49
CA LEU A 38 7.48 -6.94 -2.52
C LEU A 38 7.00 -6.31 -1.21
N LEU A 39 6.57 -5.05 -1.27
CA LEU A 39 6.31 -4.23 -0.10
C LEU A 39 4.83 -4.29 0.30
N ALA A 40 4.56 -4.89 1.47
CA ALA A 40 3.28 -4.80 2.19
C ALA A 40 3.39 -3.96 3.47
N ASN A 41 4.62 -3.74 3.98
CA ASN A 41 4.87 -2.95 5.19
C ASN A 41 4.89 -1.45 4.85
N LYS A 42 3.71 -0.83 4.87
CA LYS A 42 3.56 0.61 4.58
C LYS A 42 4.28 1.51 5.59
N GLU A 43 4.38 1.08 6.85
CA GLU A 43 4.98 1.87 7.92
C GLU A 43 6.45 2.21 7.64
N SER A 44 7.18 1.34 6.96
CA SER A 44 8.56 1.61 6.54
C SER A 44 8.65 2.82 5.62
N TYR A 45 7.76 2.92 4.65
CA TYR A 45 7.72 4.02 3.69
C TYR A 45 7.15 5.31 4.30
N VAL A 46 6.18 5.20 5.20
CA VAL A 46 5.65 6.34 5.95
C VAL A 46 6.75 7.01 6.77
N VAL A 47 7.60 6.22 7.45
CA VAL A 47 8.64 6.75 8.35
C VAL A 47 9.91 7.16 7.62
N ALA A 48 10.29 6.46 6.56
CA ALA A 48 11.61 6.59 5.96
C ALA A 48 11.62 6.62 4.42
N GLY A 49 10.49 6.92 3.76
CA GLY A 49 10.34 6.82 2.31
C GLY A 49 11.43 7.53 1.51
N GLU A 50 11.77 8.77 1.88
CA GLU A 50 12.87 9.51 1.23
C GLU A 50 14.21 8.78 1.33
N ILE A 51 14.54 8.30 2.53
CA ILE A 51 15.82 7.59 2.79
C ILE A 51 15.84 6.28 2.00
N LEU A 52 14.74 5.53 2.00
CA LEU A 52 14.62 4.25 1.31
C LEU A 52 14.71 4.43 -0.22
N ASN A 53 14.05 5.44 -0.79
CA ASN A 53 14.12 5.76 -2.21
C ASN A 53 15.54 6.19 -2.63
N ASN A 54 16.20 7.02 -1.82
CA ASN A 54 17.57 7.43 -2.10
C ASN A 54 18.56 6.25 -2.03
N LEU A 55 18.32 5.31 -1.12
CA LEU A 55 19.13 4.10 -1.00
C LEU A 55 18.86 3.15 -2.18
N SER A 56 17.59 2.94 -2.57
CA SER A 56 17.19 2.11 -3.70
C SER A 56 17.86 2.56 -5.01
N LYS A 57 17.85 3.87 -5.30
CA LYS A 57 18.53 4.44 -6.45
C LYS A 57 20.04 4.15 -6.48
N LYS A 58 20.69 4.05 -5.30
CA LYS A 58 22.13 3.77 -5.18
C LYS A 58 22.46 2.29 -5.33
N THR A 59 21.57 1.41 -4.88
CA THR A 59 21.83 -0.03 -4.81
C THR A 59 21.26 -0.81 -6.00
N GLY A 60 20.35 -0.19 -6.76
CA GLY A 60 19.58 -0.84 -7.81
C GLY A 60 18.45 -1.75 -7.28
N ALA A 61 18.13 -1.67 -5.99
CA ALA A 61 16.99 -2.38 -5.44
C ALA A 61 15.69 -1.90 -6.09
N THR A 62 14.75 -2.81 -6.29
CA THR A 62 13.43 -2.48 -6.82
C THR A 62 12.38 -2.68 -5.74
N ILE A 63 11.43 -1.75 -5.65
CA ILE A 63 10.35 -1.80 -4.68
C ILE A 63 9.04 -1.92 -5.43
N PHE A 64 8.35 -3.02 -5.20
CA PHE A 64 7.09 -3.35 -5.82
C PHE A 64 5.98 -3.39 -4.76
N PRO A 65 4.95 -2.54 -4.85
CA PRO A 65 3.89 -2.52 -3.85
C PRO A 65 2.95 -3.70 -4.01
N ILE A 66 2.67 -4.39 -2.90
CA ILE A 66 1.67 -5.45 -2.82
C ILE A 66 0.51 -5.11 -1.87
N ASP A 67 0.51 -3.93 -1.27
CA ASP A 67 -0.72 -3.38 -0.71
C ASP A 67 -1.74 -3.17 -1.85
N SER A 68 -3.02 -3.52 -1.63
CA SER A 68 -3.98 -3.65 -2.73
C SER A 68 -4.16 -2.35 -3.51
N GLU A 69 -4.24 -1.23 -2.84
CA GLU A 69 -4.43 0.09 -3.44
C GLU A 69 -3.19 0.53 -4.24
N HIS A 70 -2.01 0.32 -3.67
CA HIS A 70 -0.75 0.70 -4.35
C HIS A 70 -0.43 -0.24 -5.51
N SER A 71 -0.70 -1.53 -5.37
CA SER A 71 -0.62 -2.49 -6.48
C SER A 71 -1.56 -2.09 -7.62
N ALA A 72 -2.77 -1.62 -7.29
CA ALA A 72 -3.73 -1.13 -8.26
C ALA A 72 -3.21 0.12 -9.00
N ILE A 73 -2.66 1.11 -8.28
CA ILE A 73 -2.01 2.28 -8.90
C ILE A 73 -0.89 1.84 -9.85
N HIS A 74 -0.01 0.94 -9.38
CA HIS A 74 1.08 0.42 -10.21
C HIS A 74 0.55 -0.21 -11.51
N GLN A 75 -0.51 -1.02 -11.44
CA GLN A 75 -1.14 -1.62 -12.61
C GLN A 75 -1.74 -0.57 -13.56
N CYS A 76 -2.39 0.46 -13.02
CA CYS A 76 -2.93 1.56 -13.82
C CYS A 76 -1.84 2.35 -14.54
N LEU A 77 -0.66 2.50 -13.93
CA LEU A 77 0.48 3.24 -14.50
C LEU A 77 1.21 2.49 -15.61
N MET A 78 1.16 1.15 -15.64
CA MET A 78 1.90 0.33 -16.61
C MET A 78 1.67 0.68 -18.08
N GLY A 79 0.47 1.14 -18.44
CA GLY A 79 0.12 1.53 -19.81
C GLY A 79 0.35 3.01 -20.11
N VAL A 80 0.75 3.79 -19.15
CA VAL A 80 0.87 5.26 -19.28
C VAL A 80 2.24 5.61 -19.83
N LYS A 81 2.28 6.16 -21.06
CA LYS A 81 3.54 6.57 -21.71
C LYS A 81 4.07 7.92 -21.20
N ASN A 82 3.19 8.78 -20.71
CA ASN A 82 3.53 10.12 -20.22
C ASN A 82 2.84 10.37 -18.89
N GLU A 83 3.58 10.22 -17.80
CA GLU A 83 3.07 10.46 -16.44
C GLU A 83 2.66 11.93 -16.20
N GLU A 84 3.21 12.89 -16.95
CA GLU A 84 2.81 14.29 -16.89
C GLU A 84 1.34 14.50 -17.32
N SER A 85 0.75 13.55 -18.03
CA SER A 85 -0.68 13.58 -18.38
C SER A 85 -1.61 13.27 -17.21
N ILE A 86 -1.06 12.68 -16.13
CA ILE A 86 -1.82 12.34 -14.92
C ILE A 86 -2.08 13.62 -14.12
N SER A 87 -3.32 13.79 -13.66
CA SER A 87 -3.73 14.87 -12.79
C SER A 87 -3.54 14.51 -11.32
N ARG A 88 -4.02 13.31 -10.93
CA ARG A 88 -3.94 12.83 -9.55
C ARG A 88 -4.11 11.32 -9.45
N LEU A 89 -3.70 10.79 -8.29
CA LEU A 89 -4.01 9.43 -7.87
C LEU A 89 -5.26 9.43 -6.99
N ILE A 90 -6.05 8.36 -7.04
CA ILE A 90 -7.24 8.20 -6.20
C ILE A 90 -7.17 6.84 -5.53
N LEU A 91 -6.93 6.84 -4.23
CA LEU A 91 -6.97 5.64 -3.40
C LEU A 91 -8.42 5.36 -3.00
N THR A 92 -8.86 4.12 -3.06
CA THR A 92 -10.17 3.75 -2.54
C THR A 92 -10.06 3.21 -1.12
N GLY A 93 -11.16 3.22 -0.39
CA GLY A 93 -11.26 2.62 0.93
C GLY A 93 -12.69 2.24 1.24
N SER A 94 -12.90 1.14 1.97
CA SER A 94 -14.24 0.68 2.34
C SER A 94 -14.99 1.64 3.28
N GLY A 95 -14.25 2.53 3.97
CA GLY A 95 -14.78 3.37 5.02
C GLY A 95 -14.77 2.70 6.41
N GLY A 96 -14.38 1.41 6.47
CA GLY A 96 -14.28 0.66 7.71
C GLY A 96 -15.63 0.30 8.36
N PRO A 97 -15.59 -0.32 9.56
CA PRO A 97 -16.79 -0.84 10.23
C PRO A 97 -17.74 0.26 10.74
N PHE A 98 -17.30 1.51 10.81
CA PHE A 98 -18.08 2.61 11.40
C PHE A 98 -18.62 3.62 10.38
N LEU A 99 -18.50 3.32 9.09
CA LEU A 99 -18.92 4.23 8.01
C LEU A 99 -20.36 4.77 8.19
N ASN A 100 -21.28 3.91 8.59
CA ASN A 100 -22.70 4.25 8.76
C ASN A 100 -23.13 4.39 10.24
N ARG A 101 -22.18 4.43 11.17
CA ARG A 101 -22.48 4.54 12.61
C ARG A 101 -22.71 6.00 12.98
N ASP A 102 -23.75 6.26 13.80
CA ASP A 102 -24.00 7.60 14.33
C ASP A 102 -22.80 8.04 15.19
N ILE A 103 -22.30 9.25 14.95
CA ILE A 103 -21.16 9.82 15.66
C ILE A 103 -21.40 9.90 17.19
N ASN A 104 -22.64 10.06 17.63
CA ASN A 104 -23.01 10.08 19.06
C ASN A 104 -22.75 8.75 19.75
N ASP A 105 -22.71 7.64 18.99
CA ASP A 105 -22.45 6.30 19.50
C ASP A 105 -20.96 5.92 19.49
N PHE A 106 -20.08 6.77 18.97
CA PHE A 106 -18.64 6.49 18.91
C PHE A 106 -18.03 6.26 20.29
N LYS A 107 -18.55 6.93 21.34
CA LYS A 107 -18.11 6.73 22.73
C LYS A 107 -18.32 5.29 23.26
N ASN A 108 -19.18 4.52 22.60
CA ASN A 108 -19.52 3.15 22.96
C ASN A 108 -18.77 2.10 22.13
N ILE A 109 -17.89 2.53 21.21
CA ILE A 109 -17.10 1.61 20.37
C ILE A 109 -16.20 0.75 21.24
N THR A 110 -16.24 -0.55 20.99
CA THR A 110 -15.40 -1.54 21.64
C THR A 110 -14.23 -1.96 20.75
N PRO A 111 -13.11 -2.45 21.31
CA PRO A 111 -12.00 -3.00 20.52
C PRO A 111 -12.43 -4.11 19.56
N LYS A 112 -13.37 -4.95 19.97
CA LYS A 112 -13.92 -6.03 19.14
C LYS A 112 -14.64 -5.50 17.90
N GLU A 113 -15.40 -4.42 18.02
CA GLU A 113 -16.05 -3.78 16.88
C GLU A 113 -15.02 -3.12 15.95
N ALA A 114 -13.98 -2.49 16.51
CA ALA A 114 -12.93 -1.85 15.75
C ALA A 114 -12.08 -2.85 14.91
N THR A 115 -12.00 -4.10 15.34
CA THR A 115 -11.29 -5.17 14.60
C THR A 115 -12.19 -5.94 13.63
N ALA A 116 -13.50 -5.71 13.62
CA ALA A 116 -14.46 -6.39 12.75
C ALA A 116 -14.61 -5.67 11.40
N HIS A 117 -13.63 -5.86 10.51
CA HIS A 117 -13.67 -5.24 9.18
C HIS A 117 -14.76 -5.88 8.30
N PRO A 118 -15.59 -5.07 7.56
CA PRO A 118 -16.76 -5.59 6.83
C PRO A 118 -16.41 -6.44 5.61
N ILE A 119 -15.23 -6.24 4.99
CA ILE A 119 -14.84 -6.88 3.74
C ILE A 119 -13.61 -7.76 3.91
N TRP A 120 -12.56 -7.24 4.56
CA TRP A 120 -11.27 -7.91 4.66
C TRP A 120 -11.13 -8.68 5.97
N ASN A 121 -10.61 -9.90 5.88
CA ASN A 121 -10.14 -10.63 7.06
C ASN A 121 -8.65 -10.29 7.28
N MET A 122 -8.38 -9.39 8.22
CA MET A 122 -7.05 -8.80 8.45
C MET A 122 -6.61 -8.96 9.90
N GLY A 123 -5.33 -8.69 10.16
CA GLY A 123 -4.81 -8.59 11.52
C GLY A 123 -5.38 -7.40 12.30
N ASP A 124 -5.30 -7.45 13.63
CA ASP A 124 -5.93 -6.45 14.52
C ASP A 124 -5.43 -5.03 14.26
N LYS A 125 -4.11 -4.84 14.08
CA LYS A 125 -3.52 -3.51 13.88
C LYS A 125 -4.11 -2.81 12.65
N ILE A 126 -4.10 -3.45 11.50
CA ILE A 126 -4.60 -2.85 10.25
C ILE A 126 -6.12 -2.70 10.28
N SER A 127 -6.85 -3.57 11.00
CA SER A 127 -8.30 -3.45 11.18
C SER A 127 -8.66 -2.21 12.00
N VAL A 128 -7.92 -1.92 13.07
CA VAL A 128 -8.07 -0.68 13.86
C VAL A 128 -7.70 0.55 13.02
N ASP A 129 -6.61 0.50 12.25
CA ASP A 129 -6.23 1.58 11.35
C ASP A 129 -7.33 1.86 10.31
N SER A 130 -7.95 0.81 9.76
CA SER A 130 -9.07 0.93 8.84
C SER A 130 -10.30 1.56 9.52
N SER A 131 -10.60 1.13 10.74
CA SER A 131 -11.76 1.62 11.50
C SER A 131 -11.71 3.12 11.81
N THR A 132 -10.50 3.67 11.88
CA THR A 132 -10.21 5.09 12.14
C THR A 132 -9.86 5.88 10.88
N MET A 133 -9.84 5.24 9.72
CA MET A 133 -9.30 5.77 8.47
C MET A 133 -7.78 6.10 8.51
N MET A 134 -7.09 5.77 9.59
CA MET A 134 -5.63 5.95 9.69
C MET A 134 -4.89 5.12 8.64
N ASN A 135 -5.40 3.92 8.31
CA ASN A 135 -4.83 3.12 7.23
C ASN A 135 -4.72 3.92 5.93
N LYS A 136 -5.76 4.68 5.58
CA LYS A 136 -5.78 5.50 4.37
C LYS A 136 -4.81 6.69 4.47
N CYS A 137 -4.66 7.28 5.65
CA CYS A 137 -3.63 8.31 5.87
C CYS A 137 -2.21 7.77 5.66
N LEU A 138 -1.91 6.56 6.16
CA LEU A 138 -0.62 5.91 5.94
C LEU A 138 -0.40 5.61 4.45
N GLU A 139 -1.42 5.17 3.76
CA GLU A 139 -1.38 4.85 2.34
C GLU A 139 -1.16 6.09 1.45
N ILE A 140 -1.73 7.24 1.79
CA ILE A 140 -1.45 8.51 1.08
C ILE A 140 0.04 8.85 1.17
N ILE A 141 0.64 8.75 2.36
CA ILE A 141 2.06 9.03 2.56
C ILE A 141 2.93 8.02 1.80
N GLU A 142 2.57 6.75 1.85
CA GLU A 142 3.27 5.69 1.12
C GLU A 142 3.18 5.91 -0.39
N ALA A 143 1.98 6.19 -0.93
CA ALA A 143 1.76 6.45 -2.35
C ALA A 143 2.61 7.62 -2.87
N LYS A 144 2.71 8.70 -2.09
CA LYS A 144 3.60 9.83 -2.41
C LYS A 144 5.04 9.39 -2.61
N TRP A 145 5.58 8.56 -1.72
CA TRP A 145 6.96 8.07 -1.82
C TRP A 145 7.16 7.03 -2.92
N LEU A 146 6.16 6.17 -3.15
CA LEU A 146 6.25 5.12 -4.18
C LEU A 146 6.15 5.68 -5.59
N PHE A 147 5.23 6.61 -5.82
CA PHE A 147 4.86 7.07 -7.16
C PHE A 147 5.27 8.52 -7.46
N GLY A 148 5.64 9.30 -6.45
CA GLY A 148 6.12 10.69 -6.65
C GLY A 148 5.03 11.72 -6.94
N PHE A 149 3.74 11.39 -6.73
CA PHE A 149 2.63 12.32 -6.89
C PHE A 149 2.30 13.04 -5.58
N ASP A 150 2.03 14.33 -5.65
CA ASP A 150 1.58 15.14 -4.52
C ASP A 150 0.05 15.23 -4.42
N ASP A 151 -0.65 15.18 -5.55
CA ASP A 151 -2.12 15.19 -5.60
C ASP A 151 -2.67 13.76 -5.48
N ILE A 152 -3.09 13.41 -4.27
CA ILE A 152 -3.60 12.08 -3.92
C ILE A 152 -4.93 12.27 -3.18
N ASP A 153 -6.00 11.80 -3.79
CA ASP A 153 -7.36 11.86 -3.23
C ASP A 153 -7.81 10.51 -2.67
N VAL A 154 -8.89 10.52 -1.91
CA VAL A 154 -9.48 9.31 -1.31
C VAL A 154 -10.95 9.22 -1.68
N LEU A 155 -11.35 8.08 -2.22
CA LEU A 155 -12.74 7.76 -2.52
C LEU A 155 -13.23 6.62 -1.63
N ILE A 156 -14.31 6.87 -0.89
CA ILE A 156 -14.96 5.81 -0.11
C ILE A 156 -15.80 4.94 -1.04
N HIS A 157 -15.47 3.66 -1.09
CA HIS A 157 -16.08 2.65 -1.94
C HIS A 157 -16.38 1.39 -1.10
N PRO A 158 -17.55 1.32 -0.47
CA PRO A 158 -17.87 0.26 0.49
C PRO A 158 -17.85 -1.16 -0.08
N GLU A 159 -18.10 -1.32 -1.38
CA GLU A 159 -18.10 -2.63 -2.06
C GLU A 159 -16.69 -3.21 -2.19
N GLY A 160 -15.64 -2.38 -2.18
CA GLY A 160 -14.24 -2.80 -2.22
C GLY A 160 -13.81 -3.51 -3.50
N ILE A 161 -14.51 -3.29 -4.62
CA ILE A 161 -14.21 -3.90 -5.92
C ILE A 161 -13.20 -3.06 -6.70
N ILE A 162 -13.31 -1.72 -6.63
CA ILE A 162 -12.33 -0.80 -7.19
C ILE A 162 -11.24 -0.59 -6.15
N HIS A 163 -10.00 -0.92 -6.49
CA HIS A 163 -8.88 -0.82 -5.54
C HIS A 163 -8.16 0.53 -5.61
N SER A 164 -8.03 1.12 -6.79
CA SER A 164 -7.55 2.50 -6.98
C SER A 164 -7.77 2.95 -8.41
N LEU A 165 -7.59 4.26 -8.65
CA LEU A 165 -7.72 4.91 -9.95
C LEU A 165 -6.60 5.93 -10.17
N ILE A 166 -6.33 6.23 -11.44
CA ILE A 166 -5.58 7.41 -11.85
C ILE A 166 -6.49 8.32 -12.67
N GLU A 167 -6.46 9.63 -12.40
CA GLU A 167 -7.18 10.64 -13.19
C GLU A 167 -6.20 11.38 -14.08
N PHE A 168 -6.53 11.52 -15.35
CA PHE A 168 -5.77 12.30 -16.31
C PHE A 168 -6.22 13.77 -16.34
N LYS A 169 -5.40 14.65 -16.94
CA LYS A 169 -5.70 16.08 -17.08
C LYS A 169 -6.96 16.36 -17.92
N ASP A 170 -7.31 15.46 -18.82
CA ASP A 170 -8.54 15.51 -19.62
C ASP A 170 -9.78 14.99 -18.88
N LYS A 171 -9.63 14.59 -17.61
CA LYS A 171 -10.64 14.03 -16.72
C LYS A 171 -11.03 12.57 -17.01
N SER A 172 -10.36 11.91 -17.93
CA SER A 172 -10.51 10.46 -18.07
C SER A 172 -9.90 9.72 -16.88
N LEU A 173 -10.35 8.49 -16.61
CA LEU A 173 -9.95 7.67 -15.48
C LEU A 173 -9.53 6.28 -15.97
N ILE A 174 -8.48 5.73 -15.39
CA ILE A 174 -8.17 4.30 -15.42
C ILE A 174 -8.31 3.75 -14.01
N ALA A 175 -8.98 2.62 -13.87
CA ALA A 175 -9.21 1.96 -12.59
C ALA A 175 -8.78 0.49 -12.65
N GLN A 176 -8.21 -0.01 -11.58
CA GLN A 176 -8.00 -1.43 -11.39
C GLN A 176 -9.12 -2.00 -10.51
N LEU A 177 -9.74 -3.07 -10.98
CA LEU A 177 -10.85 -3.75 -10.32
C LEU A 177 -10.50 -5.22 -10.10
N SER A 178 -10.80 -5.72 -8.91
CA SER A 178 -10.76 -7.15 -8.60
C SER A 178 -11.60 -7.47 -7.37
N ILE A 179 -11.79 -8.75 -7.09
CA ILE A 179 -12.32 -9.16 -5.77
C ILE A 179 -11.30 -8.80 -4.68
N PRO A 180 -11.76 -8.56 -3.43
CA PRO A 180 -10.89 -8.23 -2.30
C PRO A 180 -10.14 -9.48 -1.79
N ASP A 181 -9.09 -9.89 -2.50
CA ASP A 181 -8.24 -11.03 -2.17
C ASP A 181 -6.76 -10.65 -2.35
N MET A 182 -5.98 -10.69 -1.27
CA MET A 182 -4.55 -10.37 -1.27
C MET A 182 -3.71 -11.33 -2.14
N LYS A 183 -4.23 -12.49 -2.50
CA LYS A 183 -3.54 -13.38 -3.46
C LYS A 183 -3.31 -12.71 -4.80
N ILE A 184 -4.21 -11.79 -5.22
CA ILE A 184 -4.12 -11.10 -6.51
C ILE A 184 -2.89 -10.18 -6.55
N PRO A 185 -2.72 -9.18 -5.68
CA PRO A 185 -1.53 -8.31 -5.71
C PRO A 185 -0.24 -9.06 -5.37
N ILE A 186 -0.29 -10.10 -4.53
CA ILE A 186 0.88 -10.94 -4.23
C ILE A 186 1.30 -11.73 -5.47
N ALA A 187 0.37 -12.41 -6.13
CA ALA A 187 0.65 -13.18 -7.35
C ALA A 187 1.14 -12.26 -8.48
N TYR A 188 0.54 -11.08 -8.62
CA TYR A 188 0.98 -10.07 -9.57
C TYR A 188 2.43 -9.64 -9.27
N GLY A 189 2.78 -9.33 -8.02
CA GLY A 189 4.14 -8.96 -7.64
C GLY A 189 5.17 -10.06 -7.83
N LEU A 190 4.80 -11.32 -7.57
CA LEU A 190 5.69 -12.48 -7.78
C LEU A 190 5.88 -12.84 -9.27
N GLY A 191 4.89 -12.55 -10.10
CA GLY A 191 4.93 -12.84 -11.53
C GLY A 191 5.33 -11.65 -12.41
N PHE A 192 5.51 -10.47 -11.82
CA PHE A 192 5.93 -9.27 -12.55
C PHE A 192 7.43 -9.34 -12.88
N PRO A 193 7.81 -8.97 -14.13
CA PRO A 193 9.06 -9.33 -14.80
C PRO A 193 10.26 -8.92 -14.07
#